data_0a4996f22ca04ca1746adf586e72d7a2
#
_entry.id   0a4996f22ca04ca1746adf586e72d7a2
#
_cell.length_a   1.000
_cell.length_b   1.000
_cell.length_c   1.000
_cell.angle_alpha   90.00
_cell.angle_beta   90.00
_cell.angle_gamma   90.00
#
_symmetry.space_group_name_H-M   'P 1'
#
loop_
_entity.id
_entity.type
_entity.pdbx_description
1 polymer ?
#
loop_
_entity_poly.entity_id
_entity_poly.type
_entity_poly.pdbx_seq_one_letter_code
_entity_poly.pdbx_strand_id
1 'polypeptide(L)'
;RSTLREVLPPAVLLYTLAYFCLTNTLSAINIWTPQILQSFNTGSSNIVIGLLAAIPQFCTILGMIWWSRRSDRLKERKKHTILPYLFAAAGWMLASATDHSLIQLLGIIMASTGSFTAMAIFWTTPDQVISLQSRAVALAVINAIGNVGSAVSPLLIGILRDATGSFSSGLWFVAGLRVVGAP
;
A
#
# COMPACT_ATOMS: atom_id res chain seq x y z
N ARG A 1 19.71 29.05 13.97
CA ARG A 1 18.88 28.83 12.75
C ARG A 1 19.42 27.57 12.08
N SER A 2 18.88 26.40 12.46
CA SER A 2 19.12 25.16 11.74
C SER A 2 18.63 25.34 10.29
N THR A 3 19.52 25.13 9.33
CA THR A 3 19.12 25.19 7.91
C THR A 3 18.14 24.06 7.63
N LEU A 4 17.15 24.28 6.76
CA LEU A 4 16.18 23.24 6.34
C LEU A 4 16.86 21.93 5.91
N ARG A 5 18.09 21.97 5.43
CA ARG A 5 18.92 20.81 5.09
C ARG A 5 19.34 19.96 6.28
N GLU A 6 19.49 20.55 7.46
CA GLU A 6 19.82 19.81 8.70
C GLU A 6 18.58 19.12 9.28
N VAL A 7 17.40 19.69 9.02
CA VAL A 7 16.12 19.15 9.52
C VAL A 7 15.52 18.12 8.54
N LEU A 8 15.82 18.22 7.24
CA LEU A 8 15.32 17.34 6.18
C LEU A 8 16.48 16.70 5.42
N PRO A 9 17.17 15.71 6.01
CA PRO A 9 18.19 14.95 5.28
C PRO A 9 17.57 14.21 4.07
N PRO A 10 18.36 13.86 3.04
CA PRO A 10 17.88 13.14 1.85
C PRO A 10 17.07 11.86 2.18
N ALA A 11 17.39 11.22 3.29
CA ALA A 11 16.66 10.06 3.79
C ALA A 11 15.17 10.39 4.06
N VAL A 12 14.86 11.57 4.60
CA VAL A 12 13.47 11.99 4.86
C VAL A 12 12.67 12.09 3.57
N LEU A 13 13.28 12.57 2.49
CA LEU A 13 12.63 12.66 1.17
C LEU A 13 12.30 11.27 0.62
N LEU A 14 13.23 10.32 0.75
CA LEU A 14 13.01 8.92 0.33
C LEU A 14 11.90 8.26 1.15
N TYR A 15 11.91 8.44 2.48
CA TYR A 15 10.85 7.95 3.35
C TYR A 15 9.49 8.59 3.02
N THR A 16 9.48 9.87 2.70
CA THR A 16 8.25 10.60 2.31
C THR A 16 7.67 10.04 1.01
N LEU A 17 8.51 9.80 0.01
CA LEU A 17 8.09 9.19 -1.26
C LEU A 17 7.58 7.76 -1.06
N ALA A 18 8.32 6.95 -0.33
CA ALA A 18 7.92 5.58 -0.02
C ALA A 18 6.58 5.54 0.74
N TYR A 19 6.40 6.43 1.71
CA TYR A 19 5.16 6.53 2.46
C TYR A 19 4.00 7.04 1.61
N PHE A 20 4.24 8.01 0.73
CA PHE A 20 3.25 8.48 -0.25
C PHE A 20 2.74 7.32 -1.13
N CYS A 21 3.65 6.53 -1.69
CA CYS A 21 3.28 5.36 -2.49
C CYS A 21 2.52 4.32 -1.67
N LEU A 22 2.89 4.14 -0.40
CA LEU A 22 2.26 3.22 0.53
C LEU A 22 0.82 3.62 0.85
N THR A 23 0.61 4.86 1.28
CA THR A 23 -0.72 5.38 1.63
C THR A 23 -1.65 5.45 0.43
N ASN A 24 -1.12 5.79 -0.74
CA ASN A 24 -1.85 5.74 -2.00
C ASN A 24 -2.43 4.35 -2.25
N THR A 25 -1.63 3.30 -2.10
CA THR A 25 -2.06 1.92 -2.30
C THR A 25 -3.03 1.44 -1.22
N LEU A 26 -2.80 1.79 0.05
CA LEU A 26 -3.71 1.42 1.14
C LEU A 26 -5.08 2.07 0.97
N SER A 27 -5.11 3.31 0.51
CA SER A 27 -6.35 4.00 0.16
C SER A 27 -7.09 3.30 -0.99
N ALA A 28 -6.35 2.88 -2.03
CA ALA A 28 -6.92 2.10 -3.12
C ALA A 28 -7.57 0.79 -2.62
N ILE A 29 -6.89 0.05 -1.74
CA ILE A 29 -7.45 -1.19 -1.15
C ILE A 29 -8.76 -0.89 -0.43
N ASN A 30 -8.77 0.10 0.46
CA ASN A 30 -9.92 0.37 1.32
C ASN A 30 -11.15 0.87 0.54
N ILE A 31 -10.93 1.69 -0.49
CA ILE A 31 -12.03 2.34 -1.23
C ILE A 31 -12.50 1.46 -2.39
N TRP A 32 -11.57 0.85 -3.13
CA TRP A 32 -11.90 0.20 -4.38
C TRP A 32 -12.17 -1.30 -4.26
N THR A 33 -11.64 -1.99 -3.24
CA THR A 33 -11.89 -3.44 -3.07
C THR A 33 -13.39 -3.78 -3.01
N PRO A 34 -14.23 -3.11 -2.21
CA PRO A 34 -15.66 -3.40 -2.20
C PRO A 34 -16.33 -3.15 -3.56
N GLN A 35 -15.94 -2.09 -4.27
CA GLN A 35 -16.49 -1.75 -5.57
C GLN A 35 -16.08 -2.75 -6.67
N ILE A 36 -14.83 -3.21 -6.63
CA ILE A 36 -14.34 -4.26 -7.53
C ILE A 36 -15.10 -5.57 -7.27
N LEU A 37 -15.28 -5.96 -6.01
CA LEU A 37 -16.05 -7.17 -5.66
C LEU A 37 -17.50 -7.04 -6.09
N GLN A 38 -18.11 -5.85 -5.97
CA GLN A 38 -19.48 -5.60 -6.43
C GLN A 38 -19.61 -5.73 -7.97
N SER A 39 -18.60 -5.31 -8.72
CA SER A 39 -18.63 -5.43 -10.19
C SER A 39 -18.62 -6.87 -10.70
N PHE A 40 -18.13 -7.84 -9.91
CA PHE A 40 -18.13 -9.26 -10.26
C PHE A 40 -19.41 -9.98 -9.86
N ASN A 41 -20.09 -9.51 -8.82
CA ASN A 41 -21.28 -10.13 -8.23
C ASN A 41 -22.49 -9.21 -8.40
N THR A 42 -22.80 -8.84 -9.63
CA THR A 42 -24.01 -8.08 -9.97
C THR A 42 -25.25 -8.86 -9.55
N GLY A 43 -25.92 -8.42 -8.49
CA GLY A 43 -27.08 -9.10 -7.90
C GLY A 43 -26.88 -9.67 -6.50
N SER A 44 -25.64 -9.67 -5.98
CA SER A 44 -25.38 -10.06 -4.59
C SER A 44 -25.79 -8.96 -3.61
N SER A 45 -26.30 -9.36 -2.44
CA SER A 45 -26.62 -8.39 -1.39
C SER A 45 -25.35 -7.72 -0.85
N ASN A 46 -25.48 -6.50 -0.33
CA ASN A 46 -24.35 -5.77 0.30
C ASN A 46 -23.71 -6.55 1.45
N ILE A 47 -24.45 -7.44 2.10
CA ILE A 47 -23.95 -8.33 3.16
C ILE A 47 -22.93 -9.32 2.56
N VAL A 48 -23.26 -9.95 1.44
CA VAL A 48 -22.35 -10.90 0.76
C VAL A 48 -21.09 -10.21 0.29
N ILE A 49 -21.21 -9.01 -0.28
CA ILE A 49 -20.06 -8.20 -0.71
C ILE A 49 -19.17 -7.83 0.49
N GLY A 50 -19.78 -7.43 1.61
CA GLY A 50 -19.05 -7.14 2.85
C GLY A 50 -18.31 -8.36 3.40
N LEU A 51 -18.92 -9.54 3.37
CA LEU A 51 -18.27 -10.79 3.79
C LEU A 51 -17.11 -11.17 2.87
N LEU A 52 -17.27 -11.03 1.54
CA LEU A 52 -16.19 -11.26 0.58
C LEU A 52 -15.03 -10.26 0.78
N ALA A 53 -15.33 -9.00 1.10
CA ALA A 53 -14.31 -7.98 1.40
C ALA A 53 -13.57 -8.25 2.73
N ALA A 54 -14.17 -9.00 3.65
CA ALA A 54 -13.52 -9.39 4.90
C ALA A 54 -12.42 -10.46 4.69
N ILE A 55 -12.50 -11.29 3.65
CA ILE A 55 -11.53 -12.36 3.38
C ILE A 55 -10.11 -11.77 3.16
N PRO A 56 -9.88 -10.78 2.28
CA PRO A 56 -8.58 -10.15 2.13
C PRO A 56 -8.04 -9.58 3.44
N GLN A 57 -8.89 -8.97 4.26
CA GLN A 57 -8.48 -8.38 5.54
C GLN A 57 -8.04 -9.45 6.54
N PHE A 58 -8.77 -10.56 6.63
CA PHE A 58 -8.40 -11.68 7.49
C PHE A 58 -7.06 -12.31 7.06
N CYS A 59 -6.89 -12.59 5.77
CA CYS A 59 -5.62 -13.09 5.22
C CYS A 59 -4.47 -12.11 5.47
N THR A 60 -4.73 -10.80 5.38
CA THR A 60 -3.76 -9.75 5.66
C THR A 60 -3.27 -9.80 7.10
N ILE A 61 -4.16 -9.95 8.08
CA ILE A 61 -3.78 -10.04 9.49
C ILE A 61 -2.85 -11.24 9.72
N LEU A 62 -3.22 -12.41 9.20
CA LEU A 62 -2.39 -13.62 9.34
C LEU A 62 -1.03 -13.46 8.66
N GLY A 63 -1.02 -12.94 7.44
CA GLY A 63 0.21 -12.70 6.67
C GLY A 63 1.12 -11.68 7.35
N MET A 64 0.56 -10.59 7.86
CA MET A 64 1.30 -9.55 8.57
C MET A 64 1.94 -10.09 9.85
N ILE A 65 1.22 -10.89 10.65
CA ILE A 65 1.75 -11.51 11.87
C ILE A 65 2.90 -12.46 11.53
N TRP A 66 2.71 -13.32 10.54
CA TRP A 66 3.73 -14.28 10.12
C TRP A 66 5.00 -13.59 9.61
N TRP A 67 4.83 -12.59 8.74
CA TRP A 67 5.95 -11.87 8.13
C TRP A 67 6.71 -11.01 9.14
N SER A 68 6.00 -10.31 10.03
CA SER A 68 6.60 -9.49 11.08
C SER A 68 7.44 -10.35 12.03
N ARG A 69 6.92 -11.49 12.48
CA ARG A 69 7.68 -12.44 13.31
C ARG A 69 8.94 -12.95 12.61
N ARG A 70 8.86 -13.19 11.29
CA ARG A 70 10.01 -13.62 10.50
C ARG A 70 11.04 -12.49 10.36
N SER A 71 10.61 -11.27 10.11
CA SER A 71 11.46 -10.08 10.04
C SER A 71 12.24 -9.86 11.33
N ASP A 72 11.56 -9.97 12.47
CA ASP A 72 12.18 -9.78 13.79
C ASP A 72 13.23 -10.85 14.10
N ARG A 73 13.00 -12.09 13.68
CA ARG A 73 13.95 -13.20 13.87
C ARG A 73 15.22 -13.05 13.04
N LEU A 74 15.09 -12.59 11.79
CA LEU A 74 16.21 -12.54 10.84
C LEU A 74 17.00 -11.24 10.92
N LYS A 75 16.48 -10.21 11.60
CA LYS A 75 17.08 -8.86 11.73
C LYS A 75 17.47 -8.18 10.40
N GLU A 76 17.03 -8.73 9.26
CA GLU A 76 17.29 -8.21 7.91
C GLU A 76 16.15 -7.29 7.45
N ARG A 77 16.00 -6.14 8.11
CA ARG A 77 14.87 -5.23 7.88
C ARG A 77 14.72 -4.73 6.44
N LYS A 78 15.84 -4.44 5.74
CA LYS A 78 15.79 -3.95 4.35
C LYS A 78 15.11 -4.94 3.42
N LYS A 79 15.53 -6.20 3.39
CA LYS A 79 14.91 -7.23 2.53
C LYS A 79 13.46 -7.47 2.90
N HIS A 80 13.15 -7.45 4.20
CA HIS A 80 11.80 -7.66 4.70
C HIS A 80 10.88 -6.44 4.50
N THR A 81 11.40 -5.29 4.11
CA THR A 81 10.61 -4.14 3.65
C THR A 81 10.36 -4.22 2.14
N ILE A 82 11.39 -4.51 1.35
CA ILE A 82 11.29 -4.56 -0.11
C ILE A 82 10.37 -5.71 -0.58
N LEU A 83 10.51 -6.90 0.00
CA LEU A 83 9.72 -8.07 -0.41
C LEU A 83 8.20 -7.87 -0.30
N PRO A 84 7.63 -7.32 0.80
CA PRO A 84 6.20 -7.01 0.85
C PRO A 84 5.75 -5.97 -0.18
N TYR A 85 6.60 -4.98 -0.51
CA TYR A 85 6.28 -4.02 -1.59
C TYR A 85 6.17 -4.72 -2.94
N LEU A 86 7.13 -5.58 -3.27
CA LEU A 86 7.11 -6.35 -4.52
C LEU A 86 5.96 -7.36 -4.55
N PHE A 87 5.67 -8.00 -3.41
CA PHE A 87 4.53 -8.91 -3.28
C PHE A 87 3.21 -8.19 -3.50
N ALA A 88 3.07 -6.97 -2.96
CA ALA A 88 1.89 -6.14 -3.21
C ALA A 88 1.79 -5.69 -4.68
N ALA A 89 2.92 -5.31 -5.31
CA ALA A 89 2.96 -4.97 -6.74
C ALA A 89 2.52 -6.15 -7.61
N ALA A 90 3.04 -7.35 -7.34
CA ALA A 90 2.63 -8.56 -8.04
C ALA A 90 1.14 -8.86 -7.85
N GLY A 91 0.59 -8.64 -6.65
CA GLY A 91 -0.84 -8.77 -6.37
C GLY A 91 -1.69 -7.82 -7.22
N TRP A 92 -1.29 -6.54 -7.30
CA TRP A 92 -1.99 -5.56 -8.14
C TRP A 92 -1.89 -5.90 -9.62
N MET A 93 -0.71 -6.33 -10.11
CA MET A 93 -0.54 -6.78 -11.49
C MET A 93 -1.44 -7.98 -11.79
N LEU A 94 -1.49 -8.96 -10.89
CA LEU A 94 -2.36 -10.13 -11.05
C LEU A 94 -3.84 -9.73 -11.09
N ALA A 95 -4.27 -8.83 -10.20
CA ALA A 95 -5.65 -8.35 -10.16
C ALA A 95 -6.04 -7.56 -11.43
N SER A 96 -5.09 -6.84 -12.04
CA SER A 96 -5.32 -6.02 -13.23
C SER A 96 -5.24 -6.81 -14.56
N ALA A 97 -4.55 -7.96 -14.56
CA ALA A 97 -4.28 -8.73 -15.76
C ALA A 97 -5.39 -9.72 -16.15
N THR A 98 -6.46 -9.83 -15.35
CA THR A 98 -7.52 -10.83 -15.58
C THR A 98 -8.89 -10.30 -15.17
N ASP A 99 -9.92 -10.77 -15.84
CA ASP A 99 -11.32 -10.53 -15.49
C ASP A 99 -11.93 -11.69 -14.67
N HIS A 100 -11.13 -12.71 -14.35
CA HIS A 100 -11.60 -13.85 -13.56
C HIS A 100 -11.64 -13.51 -12.07
N SER A 101 -12.85 -13.48 -11.51
CA SER A 101 -13.14 -13.01 -10.14
C SER A 101 -12.27 -13.63 -9.04
N LEU A 102 -12.01 -14.95 -9.11
CA LEU A 102 -11.18 -15.64 -8.11
C LEU A 102 -9.71 -15.21 -8.18
N ILE A 103 -9.17 -15.03 -9.39
CA ILE A 103 -7.78 -14.61 -9.58
C ILE A 103 -7.61 -13.16 -9.16
N GLN A 104 -8.59 -12.30 -9.45
CA GLN A 104 -8.60 -10.92 -8.99
C GLN A 104 -8.67 -10.86 -7.46
N LEU A 105 -9.50 -11.68 -6.81
CA LEU A 105 -9.56 -11.76 -5.36
C LEU A 105 -8.21 -12.19 -4.77
N LEU A 106 -7.55 -13.18 -5.34
CA LEU A 106 -6.20 -13.60 -4.93
C LEU A 106 -5.19 -12.45 -5.09
N GLY A 107 -5.25 -11.71 -6.19
CA GLY A 107 -4.42 -10.51 -6.41
C GLY A 107 -4.66 -9.44 -5.35
N ILE A 108 -5.91 -9.18 -4.98
CA ILE A 108 -6.29 -8.24 -3.91
C ILE A 108 -5.76 -8.73 -2.55
N ILE A 109 -5.86 -10.03 -2.23
CA ILE A 109 -5.31 -10.61 -1.00
C ILE A 109 -3.79 -10.39 -0.93
N MET A 110 -3.07 -10.66 -2.02
CA MET A 110 -1.62 -10.42 -2.10
C MET A 110 -1.29 -8.93 -1.93
N ALA A 111 -2.02 -8.06 -2.62
CA ALA A 111 -1.85 -6.62 -2.57
C ALA A 111 -2.09 -6.07 -1.15
N SER A 112 -3.16 -6.52 -0.48
CA SER A 112 -3.48 -6.13 0.89
C SER A 112 -2.42 -6.61 1.86
N THR A 113 -2.09 -7.91 1.84
CA THR A 113 -1.11 -8.51 2.75
C THR A 113 0.25 -7.84 2.62
N GLY A 114 0.74 -7.64 1.39
CA GLY A 114 2.02 -6.97 1.15
C GLY A 114 2.00 -5.51 1.58
N SER A 115 0.90 -4.78 1.34
CA SER A 115 0.78 -3.36 1.67
C SER A 115 0.76 -3.09 3.17
N PHE A 116 -0.07 -3.83 3.91
CA PHE A 116 -0.17 -3.65 5.37
C PHE A 116 1.08 -4.18 6.09
N THR A 117 1.70 -5.25 5.59
CA THR A 117 2.99 -5.73 6.10
C THR A 117 4.08 -4.70 5.88
N ALA A 118 4.17 -4.11 4.69
CA ALA A 118 5.11 -3.04 4.39
C ALA A 118 4.89 -1.83 5.30
N MET A 119 3.63 -1.46 5.57
CA MET A 119 3.27 -0.38 6.49
C MET A 119 3.75 -0.65 7.92
N ALA A 120 3.53 -1.87 8.43
CA ALA A 120 3.95 -2.26 9.77
C ALA A 120 5.49 -2.18 9.94
N ILE A 121 6.23 -2.64 8.94
CA ILE A 121 7.71 -2.61 8.97
C ILE A 121 8.23 -1.19 8.70
N PHE A 122 7.59 -0.43 7.82
CA PHE A 122 8.00 0.93 7.44
C PHE A 122 8.26 1.80 8.68
N TRP A 123 7.31 1.86 9.61
CA TRP A 123 7.41 2.70 10.80
C TRP A 123 8.46 2.25 11.82
N THR A 124 9.08 1.09 11.63
CA THR A 124 10.21 0.65 12.48
C THR A 124 11.57 1.12 11.97
N THR A 125 11.63 1.67 10.74
CA THR A 125 12.90 2.01 10.08
C THR A 125 13.34 3.47 10.22
N PRO A 126 12.47 4.50 10.25
CA PRO A 126 12.88 5.91 10.35
C PRO A 126 13.69 6.20 11.62
N ASP A 127 13.37 5.52 12.72
CA ASP A 127 14.05 5.68 14.01
C ASP A 127 15.53 5.32 13.97
N GLN A 128 15.98 4.57 12.99
CA GLN A 128 17.37 4.12 12.85
C GLN A 128 18.23 5.10 12.05
N VAL A 129 17.59 5.95 11.23
CA VAL A 129 18.29 6.81 10.26
C VAL A 129 18.16 8.29 10.63
N ILE A 130 17.09 8.67 11.35
CA ILE A 130 16.79 10.05 11.68
C ILE A 130 17.27 10.36 13.10
N SER A 131 18.03 11.47 13.24
CA SER A 131 18.54 11.92 14.55
C SER A 131 17.40 12.25 15.52
N LEU A 132 17.63 12.06 16.82
CA LEU A 132 16.63 12.35 17.86
C LEU A 132 16.12 13.79 17.82
N GLN A 133 16.99 14.76 17.48
CA GLN A 133 16.64 16.19 17.46
C GLN A 133 15.66 16.54 16.32
N SER A 134 15.79 15.90 15.15
CA SER A 134 14.96 16.18 13.98
C SER A 134 13.81 15.18 13.82
N ARG A 135 13.75 14.13 14.64
CA ARG A 135 12.83 13.01 14.48
C ARG A 135 11.36 13.44 14.44
N ALA A 136 10.91 14.24 15.38
CA ALA A 136 9.52 14.67 15.46
C ALA A 136 9.08 15.44 14.21
N VAL A 137 9.93 16.37 13.74
CA VAL A 137 9.65 17.16 12.53
C VAL A 137 9.70 16.28 11.28
N ALA A 138 10.69 15.41 11.16
CA ALA A 138 10.82 14.50 10.03
C ALA A 138 9.62 13.53 9.93
N LEU A 139 9.20 12.92 11.05
CA LEU A 139 8.03 12.05 11.07
C LEU A 139 6.74 12.81 10.74
N ALA A 140 6.60 14.05 11.20
CA ALA A 140 5.46 14.90 10.85
C ALA A 140 5.43 15.21 9.35
N VAL A 141 6.57 15.52 8.73
CA VAL A 141 6.68 15.78 7.28
C VAL A 141 6.37 14.50 6.49
N ILE A 142 6.95 13.37 6.84
CA ILE A 142 6.70 12.08 6.20
C ILE A 142 5.20 11.76 6.26
N ASN A 143 4.58 11.91 7.42
CA ASN A 143 3.17 11.63 7.62
C ASN A 143 2.28 12.60 6.84
N ALA A 144 2.51 13.91 6.95
CA ALA A 144 1.69 14.93 6.29
C ALA A 144 1.71 14.80 4.78
N ILE A 145 2.91 14.78 4.17
CA ILE A 145 3.07 14.68 2.71
C ILE A 145 2.66 13.29 2.22
N GLY A 146 3.03 12.23 2.95
CA GLY A 146 2.66 10.87 2.60
C GLY A 146 1.14 10.66 2.57
N ASN A 147 0.40 11.23 3.51
CA ASN A 147 -1.06 11.12 3.53
C ASN A 147 -1.76 11.86 2.37
N VAL A 148 -1.12 12.80 1.69
CA VAL A 148 -1.63 13.33 0.42
C VAL A 148 -1.82 12.19 -0.60
N GLY A 149 -0.97 11.16 -0.57
CA GLY A 149 -1.14 9.95 -1.40
C GLY A 149 -2.49 9.28 -1.21
N SER A 150 -3.05 9.31 -0.01
CA SER A 150 -4.37 8.72 0.27
C SER A 150 -5.51 9.43 -0.46
N ALA A 151 -5.38 10.71 -0.75
CA ALA A 151 -6.36 11.48 -1.53
C ALA A 151 -6.12 11.35 -3.04
N VAL A 152 -4.87 11.22 -3.45
CA VAL A 152 -4.50 11.12 -4.88
C VAL A 152 -5.00 9.82 -5.51
N SER A 153 -4.90 8.69 -4.79
CA SER A 153 -5.30 7.39 -5.32
C SER A 153 -6.77 7.31 -5.74
N PRO A 154 -7.74 7.62 -4.88
CA PRO A 154 -9.16 7.56 -5.26
C PRO A 154 -9.47 8.46 -6.45
N LEU A 155 -8.88 9.67 -6.47
CA LEU A 155 -9.09 10.63 -7.54
C LEU A 155 -8.58 10.10 -8.89
N LEU A 156 -7.34 9.63 -8.94
CA LEU A 156 -6.74 9.13 -10.18
C LEU A 156 -7.41 7.84 -10.68
N ILE A 157 -7.70 6.90 -9.78
CA ILE A 157 -8.41 5.67 -10.17
C ILE A 157 -9.82 6.00 -10.66
N GLY A 158 -10.51 6.94 -10.02
CA GLY A 158 -11.82 7.42 -10.47
C GLY A 158 -11.77 8.00 -11.87
N ILE A 159 -10.86 8.94 -12.13
CA ILE A 159 -10.66 9.55 -13.45
C ILE A 159 -10.31 8.49 -14.52
N LEU A 160 -9.39 7.57 -14.20
CA LEU A 160 -9.00 6.50 -15.14
C LEU A 160 -10.15 5.56 -15.42
N ARG A 161 -10.94 5.20 -14.42
CA ARG A 161 -12.15 4.37 -14.58
C ARG A 161 -13.18 5.06 -15.47
N ASP A 162 -13.46 6.35 -15.24
CA ASP A 162 -14.43 7.10 -16.02
C ASP A 162 -13.98 7.25 -17.49
N ALA A 163 -12.68 7.39 -17.73
CA ALA A 163 -12.11 7.51 -19.06
C ALA A 163 -12.04 6.17 -19.83
N THR A 164 -11.82 5.05 -19.13
CA THR A 164 -11.58 3.73 -19.75
C THR A 164 -12.73 2.75 -19.59
N GLY A 165 -13.70 3.04 -18.74
CA GLY A 165 -14.80 2.13 -18.39
C GLY A 165 -14.37 0.92 -17.56
N SER A 166 -13.08 0.84 -17.13
CA SER A 166 -12.52 -0.32 -16.42
C SER A 166 -11.66 0.09 -15.25
N PHE A 167 -11.61 -0.74 -14.23
CA PHE A 167 -10.70 -0.60 -13.09
C PHE A 167 -9.25 -0.97 -13.43
N SER A 168 -9.01 -1.72 -14.51
CA SER A 168 -7.68 -2.25 -14.85
C SER A 168 -6.61 -1.18 -14.96
N SER A 169 -6.90 -0.06 -15.62
CA SER A 169 -5.95 1.05 -15.77
C SER A 169 -5.54 1.68 -14.42
N GLY A 170 -6.51 1.84 -13.50
CA GLY A 170 -6.25 2.30 -12.14
C GLY A 170 -5.41 1.32 -11.34
N LEU A 171 -5.66 0.02 -11.47
CA LEU A 171 -4.90 -1.04 -10.80
C LEU A 171 -3.46 -1.12 -11.31
N TRP A 172 -3.22 -0.94 -12.62
CA TRP A 172 -1.88 -0.84 -13.19
C TRP A 172 -1.11 0.37 -12.67
N PHE A 173 -1.78 1.51 -12.53
CA PHE A 173 -1.18 2.70 -11.90
C PHE A 173 -0.71 2.41 -10.48
N VAL A 174 -1.55 1.78 -9.65
CA VAL A 174 -1.19 1.42 -8.27
C VAL A 174 -0.06 0.39 -8.22
N ALA A 175 -0.04 -0.59 -9.14
CA ALA A 175 1.05 -1.55 -9.27
C ALA A 175 2.39 -0.85 -9.56
N GLY A 176 2.39 0.12 -10.48
CA GLY A 176 3.57 0.93 -10.81
C GLY A 176 4.09 1.73 -9.61
N LEU A 177 3.21 2.35 -8.84
CA LEU A 177 3.57 3.06 -7.61
C LEU A 177 4.25 2.14 -6.59
N ARG A 178 3.86 0.87 -6.53
CA ARG A 178 4.48 -0.11 -5.63
C ARG A 178 5.90 -0.44 -6.01
N VAL A 179 6.18 -0.53 -7.30
CA VAL A 179 7.56 -0.77 -7.78
C VAL A 179 8.44 0.44 -7.50
N VAL A 180 7.94 1.65 -7.77
CA VAL A 180 8.68 2.91 -7.54
C VAL A 180 8.90 3.19 -6.05
N GLY A 181 7.92 2.87 -5.20
CA GLY A 181 8.01 3.10 -3.76
C GLY A 181 8.76 2.02 -2.97
N ALA A 182 9.29 0.99 -3.64
CA ALA A 182 10.14 -0.01 -2.98
C ALA A 182 11.49 0.62 -2.62
N PRO A 183 11.86 0.69 -1.33
CA PRO A 183 13.08 1.34 -0.85
C PRO A 183 14.34 0.53 -1.13
#